data_299f93ee75066ed6650acc6a3829d2c4
#
_entry.id   299f93ee75066ed6650acc6a3829d2c4
#
_cell.length_a   1.000
_cell.length_b   1.000
_cell.length_c   1.000
_cell.angle_alpha   90.00
_cell.angle_beta   90.00
_cell.angle_gamma   90.00
#
_symmetry.space_group_name_H-M   'P 1'
#
loop_
_entity.id
_entity.type
_entity.pdbx_description
1 polymer ?
#
loop_
_entity_poly.entity_id
_entity_poly.type
_entity_poly.pdbx_seq_one_letter_code
_entity_poly.pdbx_strand_id
1 'polypeptide(L)'
;MDTEYYQPSDFSIGHRGACMQFPEHTLESYAAAAVQGAGIIECDVTFTADTELVCRHAQCDLHTTTNVVVTELNAKCSTPFVEGSGVAPVCCTSDFTLAEIKTLCAKMDSSGSINGTAEEYVYGGTADWRTDLYQFECPRVPTHKESIELIGSKGAKFTPELKTPSVEMPFNGVYTQEDYAQQMIDEYIEAGVDPSQVWPQSFLHDDVFYWIANTDFGDQAVALDDNYTSTADGFIPLFDRLVENGVKIVAPPMQRLVEYDETAELLMVESEYAKEAKARGLDIITWTLERTGPGLSGFYWESTADLDKVEGDKFNLLHVLAFDVGILGIFSDWPATVTFFANCFDVKLVGDAKTCLTDAEIAALPNTVAVDALTSQNHVSLGPRPFWLVDEMRDNAIKTTLGTSMLVIS
;
A
#
# COMPACT_ATOMS: atom_id res chain seq x y z
N MET A 1 22.77 -2.42 13.22
CA MET A 1 22.47 -3.30 12.08
C MET A 1 23.42 -2.90 10.99
N ASP A 2 24.04 -3.87 10.36
CA ASP A 2 24.91 -3.60 9.22
C ASP A 2 23.97 -3.18 8.06
N THR A 3 24.04 -1.93 7.66
CA THR A 3 23.16 -1.35 6.63
C THR A 3 23.50 -1.84 5.22
N GLU A 4 24.47 -2.75 5.11
CA GLU A 4 24.92 -3.32 3.85
C GLU A 4 23.89 -4.30 3.23
N TYR A 5 23.04 -4.90 4.07
CA TYR A 5 22.11 -5.98 3.66
C TYR A 5 20.64 -5.59 3.60
N TYR A 6 20.25 -4.42 4.08
CA TYR A 6 18.86 -3.97 4.05
C TYR A 6 18.79 -2.49 3.65
N GLN A 7 18.34 -2.26 2.43
CA GLN A 7 18.25 -0.94 1.83
C GLN A 7 16.81 -0.58 1.51
N PRO A 8 16.40 0.68 1.62
CA PRO A 8 15.12 1.13 1.08
C PRO A 8 15.00 0.79 -0.42
N SER A 9 13.80 0.46 -0.85
CA SER A 9 13.51 0.10 -2.23
C SER A 9 12.29 0.85 -2.76
N ASP A 10 12.41 1.46 -3.94
CA ASP A 10 11.28 2.12 -4.62
C ASP A 10 10.21 1.10 -5.07
N PHE A 11 10.57 -0.17 -5.17
CA PHE A 11 9.60 -1.25 -5.41
C PHE A 11 8.61 -1.41 -4.24
N SER A 12 9.02 -1.02 -3.03
CA SER A 12 8.21 -1.05 -1.81
C SER A 12 7.55 0.31 -1.60
N ILE A 13 6.25 0.38 -1.80
CA ILE A 13 5.44 1.59 -1.60
C ILE A 13 4.64 1.45 -0.31
N GLY A 14 4.88 2.34 0.65
CA GLY A 14 4.15 2.35 1.92
C GLY A 14 2.73 2.86 1.74
N HIS A 15 1.74 1.96 1.67
CA HIS A 15 0.32 2.26 1.50
C HIS A 15 -0.23 2.94 2.75
N ARG A 16 -0.54 4.24 2.64
CA ARG A 16 -0.94 5.09 3.79
C ARG A 16 0.07 5.07 4.93
N GLY A 17 1.34 4.83 4.61
CA GLY A 17 2.42 4.53 5.53
C GLY A 17 2.58 3.03 5.80
N ALA A 18 2.63 2.62 7.08
CA ALA A 18 2.67 1.23 7.55
C ALA A 18 1.36 0.89 8.27
N CYS A 19 0.24 0.96 7.55
CA CYS A 19 -1.09 1.02 8.13
C CYS A 19 -1.60 -0.32 8.68
N MET A 20 -0.90 -1.43 8.48
CA MET A 20 -1.22 -2.67 9.19
C MET A 20 -1.02 -2.53 10.71
N GLN A 21 -0.04 -1.72 11.14
CA GLN A 21 0.40 -1.62 12.53
C GLN A 21 0.11 -0.27 13.17
N PHE A 22 -0.09 0.77 12.35
CA PHE A 22 -0.23 2.16 12.78
C PHE A 22 -1.51 2.75 12.20
N PRO A 23 -2.15 3.72 12.87
CA PRO A 23 -3.23 4.48 12.26
C PRO A 23 -2.79 5.06 10.92
N GLU A 24 -3.56 4.77 9.86
CA GLU A 24 -3.25 5.20 8.50
C GLU A 24 -3.12 6.73 8.40
N HIS A 25 -2.28 7.19 7.48
CA HIS A 25 -2.07 8.61 7.23
C HIS A 25 -1.74 9.41 8.50
N THR A 26 -0.82 8.90 9.31
CA THR A 26 -0.24 9.61 10.45
C THR A 26 1.26 9.74 10.24
N LEU A 27 1.88 10.73 10.92
CA LEU A 27 3.34 10.88 10.84
C LEU A 27 4.07 9.66 11.40
N GLU A 28 3.47 8.98 12.39
CA GLU A 28 3.96 7.73 12.97
C GLU A 28 3.94 6.59 11.93
N SER A 29 2.85 6.48 11.15
CA SER A 29 2.72 5.50 10.08
C SER A 29 3.76 5.72 8.97
N TYR A 30 3.95 6.96 8.55
CA TYR A 30 4.95 7.32 7.54
C TYR A 30 6.39 7.07 8.03
N ALA A 31 6.69 7.47 9.28
CA ALA A 31 7.99 7.20 9.87
C ALA A 31 8.27 5.69 9.98
N ALA A 32 7.25 4.88 10.34
CA ALA A 32 7.36 3.44 10.39
C ALA A 32 7.59 2.82 9.00
N ALA A 33 6.88 3.28 7.98
CA ALA A 33 7.08 2.82 6.60
C ALA A 33 8.51 3.08 6.11
N ALA A 34 9.05 4.27 6.38
CA ALA A 34 10.44 4.59 6.07
C ALA A 34 11.43 3.68 6.80
N VAL A 35 11.21 3.37 8.09
CA VAL A 35 12.04 2.43 8.86
C VAL A 35 11.92 1.00 8.32
N GLN A 36 10.75 0.63 7.79
CA GLN A 36 10.51 -0.65 7.12
C GLN A 36 11.09 -0.70 5.71
N GLY A 37 11.73 0.38 5.24
CA GLY A 37 12.46 0.45 4.00
C GLY A 37 11.60 0.75 2.77
N ALA A 38 10.40 1.29 2.94
CA ALA A 38 9.66 1.84 1.82
C ALA A 38 10.47 2.96 1.15
N GLY A 39 10.74 2.83 -0.13
CA GLY A 39 11.42 3.88 -0.92
C GLY A 39 10.44 4.99 -1.33
N ILE A 40 9.16 4.67 -1.44
CA ILE A 40 8.07 5.59 -1.76
C ILE A 40 7.01 5.46 -0.67
N ILE A 41 6.39 6.58 -0.26
CA ILE A 41 5.33 6.59 0.75
C ILE A 41 4.14 7.40 0.21
N GLU A 42 2.95 6.85 0.44
CA GLU A 42 1.69 7.43 0.00
C GLU A 42 1.08 8.38 1.04
N CYS A 43 0.52 9.49 0.56
CA CYS A 43 -0.47 10.30 1.27
C CYS A 43 -1.70 10.46 0.37
N ASP A 44 -2.83 9.95 0.78
CA ASP A 44 -4.12 10.25 0.18
C ASP A 44 -4.55 11.66 0.58
N VAL A 45 -4.73 12.53 -0.37
CA VAL A 45 -4.97 13.96 -0.13
C VAL A 45 -6.45 14.26 -0.21
N THR A 46 -6.98 14.94 0.80
CA THR A 46 -8.33 15.52 0.83
C THR A 46 -8.25 16.96 1.33
N PHE A 47 -9.33 17.74 1.18
CA PHE A 47 -9.36 19.12 1.63
C PHE A 47 -10.36 19.37 2.77
N THR A 48 -10.07 20.35 3.60
CA THR A 48 -10.88 20.80 4.73
C THR A 48 -11.90 21.86 4.34
N ALA A 49 -12.78 22.29 5.26
CA ALA A 49 -13.75 23.38 5.03
C ALA A 49 -13.09 24.70 4.62
N ASP A 50 -11.86 24.95 5.06
CA ASP A 50 -11.03 26.10 4.72
C ASP A 50 -9.98 25.80 3.63
N THR A 51 -10.22 24.71 2.86
CA THR A 51 -9.45 24.28 1.68
C THR A 51 -7.96 23.95 1.95
N GLU A 52 -7.60 23.67 3.20
CA GLU A 52 -6.27 23.16 3.54
C GLU A 52 -6.19 21.66 3.23
N LEU A 53 -5.04 21.19 2.72
CA LEU A 53 -4.88 19.79 2.36
C LEU A 53 -4.43 18.93 3.56
N VAL A 54 -5.10 17.80 3.75
CA VAL A 54 -4.81 16.82 4.81
C VAL A 54 -4.73 15.41 4.23
N CYS A 55 -3.97 14.52 4.90
CA CYS A 55 -3.84 13.14 4.47
C CYS A 55 -4.96 12.28 5.07
N ARG A 56 -5.95 11.89 4.24
CA ARG A 56 -7.04 10.95 4.56
C ARG A 56 -7.46 10.15 3.34
N HIS A 57 -7.72 8.85 3.53
CA HIS A 57 -8.06 7.93 2.44
C HIS A 57 -9.34 8.32 1.69
N ALA A 58 -10.31 8.88 2.38
CA ALA A 58 -11.50 9.43 1.74
C ALA A 58 -11.88 10.74 2.41
N GLN A 59 -12.54 11.61 1.66
CA GLN A 59 -12.99 12.89 2.20
C GLN A 59 -13.95 12.72 3.39
N CYS A 60 -14.69 11.62 3.46
CA CYS A 60 -15.73 11.40 4.47
C CYS A 60 -15.43 10.17 5.35
N ASP A 61 -14.18 9.93 5.74
CA ASP A 61 -13.75 8.79 6.56
C ASP A 61 -13.40 9.13 8.01
N LEU A 62 -13.49 10.39 8.43
CA LEU A 62 -13.07 10.81 9.78
C LEU A 62 -13.77 10.03 10.90
N HIS A 63 -14.99 9.55 10.68
CA HIS A 63 -15.74 8.76 11.67
C HIS A 63 -15.18 7.36 11.89
N THR A 64 -14.46 6.81 10.92
CA THR A 64 -13.82 5.48 11.02
C THR A 64 -12.32 5.55 11.32
N THR A 65 -11.69 6.70 11.04
CA THR A 65 -10.23 6.87 11.13
C THR A 65 -9.78 7.81 12.25
N THR A 66 -10.73 8.44 12.95
CA THR A 66 -10.46 9.34 14.08
C THR A 66 -11.44 9.15 15.22
N ASN A 67 -11.20 9.84 16.33
CA ASN A 67 -12.09 9.86 17.47
C ASN A 67 -13.23 10.91 17.36
N VAL A 68 -13.51 11.46 16.19
CA VAL A 68 -14.47 12.57 16.00
C VAL A 68 -15.83 12.31 16.63
N VAL A 69 -16.34 11.06 16.54
CA VAL A 69 -17.66 10.65 17.02
C VAL A 69 -17.82 10.81 18.55
N VAL A 70 -16.74 10.65 19.33
CA VAL A 70 -16.74 10.82 20.79
C VAL A 70 -16.33 12.23 21.24
N THR A 71 -16.27 13.18 20.32
CA THR A 71 -15.95 14.60 20.59
C THR A 71 -17.15 15.51 20.34
N GLU A 72 -17.06 16.77 20.76
CA GLU A 72 -18.09 17.78 20.45
C GLU A 72 -18.20 18.04 18.93
N LEU A 73 -17.17 17.73 18.17
CA LEU A 73 -17.15 17.89 16.72
C LEU A 73 -18.10 16.92 15.99
N ASN A 74 -18.56 15.85 16.64
CA ASN A 74 -19.57 14.95 16.07
C ASN A 74 -20.80 15.72 15.57
N ALA A 75 -21.20 16.78 16.27
CA ALA A 75 -22.37 17.59 15.89
C ALA A 75 -22.20 18.34 14.55
N LYS A 76 -20.97 18.48 14.04
CA LYS A 76 -20.65 19.13 12.77
C LYS A 76 -20.57 18.15 11.59
N CYS A 77 -20.51 16.85 11.85
CA CYS A 77 -20.51 15.85 10.77
C CYS A 77 -21.72 16.02 9.87
N SER A 78 -21.57 15.80 8.57
CA SER A 78 -22.66 15.77 7.59
C SER A 78 -23.79 14.84 8.02
N THR A 79 -23.46 13.72 8.67
CA THR A 79 -24.41 12.87 9.42
C THR A 79 -23.77 12.54 10.77
N PRO A 80 -24.20 13.20 11.88
CA PRO A 80 -23.67 12.91 13.21
C PRO A 80 -24.03 11.47 13.65
N PHE A 81 -23.14 10.85 14.42
CA PHE A 81 -23.48 9.64 15.15
C PHE A 81 -24.54 9.94 16.23
N VAL A 82 -25.61 9.16 16.22
CA VAL A 82 -26.67 9.22 17.24
C VAL A 82 -26.90 7.81 17.76
N GLU A 83 -26.63 7.60 19.05
CA GLU A 83 -26.76 6.31 19.71
C GLU A 83 -28.17 5.74 19.53
N GLY A 84 -28.24 4.47 19.13
CA GLY A 84 -29.51 3.76 18.91
C GLY A 84 -30.31 4.17 17.67
N SER A 85 -29.79 5.08 16.83
CA SER A 85 -30.47 5.47 15.59
C SER A 85 -30.40 4.41 14.50
N GLY A 86 -29.38 3.54 14.52
CA GLY A 86 -29.09 2.60 13.44
C GLY A 86 -28.60 3.25 12.15
N VAL A 87 -28.27 4.54 12.17
CA VAL A 87 -27.76 5.31 11.02
C VAL A 87 -26.25 5.43 11.16
N ALA A 88 -25.52 5.06 10.11
CA ALA A 88 -24.06 5.25 10.06
C ALA A 88 -23.71 6.74 10.02
N PRO A 89 -22.76 7.22 10.80
CA PRO A 89 -22.29 8.59 10.72
C PRO A 89 -21.52 8.83 9.41
N VAL A 90 -21.49 10.09 8.99
CA VAL A 90 -20.68 10.56 7.86
C VAL A 90 -20.01 11.86 8.31
N CYS A 91 -18.70 11.82 8.47
CA CYS A 91 -17.89 12.97 8.90
C CYS A 91 -16.81 13.22 7.86
N CYS A 92 -16.95 14.31 7.12
CA CYS A 92 -16.05 14.65 6.02
C CYS A 92 -14.98 15.64 6.49
N THR A 93 -13.80 15.61 5.88
CA THR A 93 -12.76 16.62 6.13
C THR A 93 -13.29 18.02 5.84
N SER A 94 -14.14 18.16 4.80
CA SER A 94 -14.82 19.40 4.43
C SER A 94 -15.91 19.87 5.41
N ASP A 95 -16.27 19.08 6.42
CA ASP A 95 -17.17 19.54 7.51
C ASP A 95 -16.42 20.41 8.54
N PHE A 96 -15.09 20.38 8.55
CA PHE A 96 -14.23 20.94 9.60
C PHE A 96 -13.13 21.83 9.01
N THR A 97 -12.77 22.86 9.75
CA THR A 97 -11.54 23.62 9.50
C THR A 97 -10.30 22.77 9.84
N LEU A 98 -9.13 23.13 9.28
CA LEU A 98 -7.87 22.50 9.64
C LEU A 98 -7.64 22.56 11.16
N ALA A 99 -7.91 23.69 11.79
CA ALA A 99 -7.73 23.87 13.23
C ALA A 99 -8.55 22.86 14.05
N GLU A 100 -9.76 22.53 13.62
CA GLU A 100 -10.60 21.52 14.26
C GLU A 100 -10.08 20.10 14.00
N ILE A 101 -9.70 19.77 12.76
CA ILE A 101 -9.12 18.46 12.42
C ILE A 101 -7.85 18.18 13.25
N LYS A 102 -7.00 19.20 13.46
CA LYS A 102 -5.78 19.07 14.28
C LYS A 102 -6.05 18.78 15.77
N THR A 103 -7.29 18.89 16.26
CA THR A 103 -7.67 18.47 17.61
C THR A 103 -8.00 16.98 17.72
N LEU A 104 -8.30 16.31 16.59
CA LEU A 104 -8.69 14.91 16.57
C LEU A 104 -7.48 14.00 16.78
N CYS A 105 -7.75 12.83 17.39
CA CYS A 105 -6.81 11.72 17.45
C CYS A 105 -7.12 10.73 16.34
N ALA A 106 -6.16 10.43 15.48
CA ALA A 106 -6.28 9.33 14.54
C ALA A 106 -6.25 7.99 15.26
N LYS A 107 -6.89 6.99 14.67
CA LYS A 107 -6.97 5.62 15.18
C LYS A 107 -6.90 4.63 14.03
N MET A 108 -6.76 3.33 14.32
CA MET A 108 -6.86 2.29 13.30
C MET A 108 -8.21 2.40 12.59
N ASP A 109 -8.15 2.33 11.25
CA ASP A 109 -9.30 2.47 10.36
C ASP A 109 -10.28 1.30 10.55
N SER A 110 -11.35 1.56 11.24
CA SER A 110 -12.42 0.59 11.52
C SER A 110 -13.57 1.27 12.25
N SER A 111 -14.69 0.57 12.36
CA SER A 111 -15.79 0.97 13.23
C SER A 111 -16.46 -0.24 13.86
N GLY A 112 -16.92 -0.08 15.09
CA GLY A 112 -17.77 -1.04 15.75
C GLY A 112 -19.22 -0.93 15.27
N SER A 113 -20.14 -1.45 16.09
CA SER A 113 -21.56 -1.47 15.74
C SER A 113 -22.18 -0.07 15.73
N ILE A 114 -22.92 0.27 14.68
CA ILE A 114 -23.74 1.49 14.61
C ILE A 114 -24.90 1.50 15.62
N ASN A 115 -25.22 0.35 16.22
CA ASN A 115 -26.23 0.21 17.26
C ASN A 115 -25.65 0.23 18.69
N GLY A 116 -24.30 0.38 18.80
CA GLY A 116 -23.61 0.50 20.09
C GLY A 116 -23.56 1.92 20.61
N THR A 117 -22.76 2.12 21.65
CA THR A 117 -22.39 3.46 22.14
C THR A 117 -21.39 4.13 21.19
N ALA A 118 -21.18 5.43 21.35
CA ALA A 118 -20.20 6.17 20.57
C ALA A 118 -18.78 5.59 20.75
N GLU A 119 -18.41 5.19 21.97
CA GLU A 119 -17.14 4.55 22.29
C GLU A 119 -17.01 3.17 21.64
N GLU A 120 -18.06 2.34 21.69
CA GLU A 120 -18.07 1.03 21.02
C GLU A 120 -17.95 1.17 19.50
N TYR A 121 -18.55 2.21 18.94
CA TYR A 121 -18.41 2.52 17.53
C TYR A 121 -16.97 2.92 17.17
N VAL A 122 -16.39 3.87 17.90
CA VAL A 122 -15.05 4.41 17.62
C VAL A 122 -13.95 3.37 17.84
N TYR A 123 -13.99 2.63 18.95
CA TYR A 123 -12.89 1.74 19.34
C TYR A 123 -13.11 0.27 19.01
N GLY A 124 -14.20 -0.06 18.31
CA GLY A 124 -14.48 -1.41 17.84
C GLY A 124 -14.06 -1.64 16.39
N GLY A 125 -14.14 -2.90 15.97
CA GLY A 125 -14.05 -3.29 14.56
C GLY A 125 -12.64 -3.50 13.99
N THR A 126 -11.57 -3.13 14.69
CA THR A 126 -10.20 -3.45 14.24
C THR A 126 -10.03 -4.96 14.15
N ALA A 127 -9.57 -5.43 13.00
CA ALA A 127 -9.38 -6.86 12.76
C ALA A 127 -8.30 -7.45 13.66
N ASP A 128 -8.52 -8.67 14.18
CA ASP A 128 -7.62 -9.33 15.16
C ASP A 128 -6.20 -9.56 14.63
N TRP A 129 -6.03 -9.63 13.31
CA TRP A 129 -4.71 -9.78 12.67
C TRP A 129 -3.95 -8.46 12.49
N ARG A 130 -4.58 -7.30 12.77
CA ARG A 130 -3.92 -5.99 12.79
C ARG A 130 -3.49 -5.64 14.20
N THR A 131 -2.37 -4.95 14.32
CA THR A 131 -1.92 -4.41 15.60
C THR A 131 -2.35 -2.96 15.73
N ASP A 132 -2.60 -2.53 16.95
CA ASP A 132 -2.81 -1.13 17.30
C ASP A 132 -1.77 -0.75 18.35
N LEU A 133 -0.57 -0.44 17.88
CA LEU A 133 0.57 -0.11 18.74
C LEU A 133 0.45 1.28 19.37
N TYR A 134 -0.43 2.14 18.85
CA TYR A 134 -0.53 3.56 19.20
C TYR A 134 -1.89 4.00 19.70
N GLN A 135 -2.79 3.08 20.02
CA GLN A 135 -4.13 3.43 20.49
C GLN A 135 -4.16 4.28 21.78
N PHE A 136 -3.09 4.27 22.57
CA PHE A 136 -2.94 5.05 23.79
C PHE A 136 -2.30 6.41 23.58
N GLU A 137 -1.71 6.63 22.43
CA GLU A 137 -1.20 7.90 21.98
C GLU A 137 -2.33 8.66 21.27
N CYS A 138 -2.12 9.89 20.94
CA CYS A 138 -3.06 10.64 20.09
C CYS A 138 -2.33 11.12 18.83
N PRO A 139 -2.03 10.18 17.88
CA PRO A 139 -1.44 10.58 16.62
C PRO A 139 -2.39 11.55 15.92
N ARG A 140 -1.82 12.58 15.31
CA ARG A 140 -2.62 13.65 14.69
C ARG A 140 -2.77 13.39 13.20
N VAL A 141 -3.89 13.86 12.66
CA VAL A 141 -4.08 13.95 11.21
C VAL A 141 -3.09 14.97 10.65
N PRO A 142 -2.12 14.59 9.81
CA PRO A 142 -1.19 15.52 9.23
C PRO A 142 -1.81 16.34 8.11
N THR A 143 -1.30 17.54 7.88
CA THR A 143 -1.46 18.22 6.61
C THR A 143 -0.61 17.54 5.55
N HIS A 144 -0.94 17.76 4.29
CA HIS A 144 -0.12 17.29 3.18
C HIS A 144 1.31 17.87 3.25
N LYS A 145 1.47 19.16 3.63
CA LYS A 145 2.78 19.79 3.86
C LYS A 145 3.60 19.08 4.96
N GLU A 146 2.96 18.73 6.10
CA GLU A 146 3.63 17.98 7.16
C GLU A 146 4.07 16.58 6.69
N SER A 147 3.29 15.92 5.83
CA SER A 147 3.67 14.65 5.25
C SER A 147 4.88 14.77 4.32
N ILE A 148 4.91 15.81 3.46
CA ILE A 148 6.03 16.09 2.56
C ILE A 148 7.31 16.31 3.38
N GLU A 149 7.25 17.15 4.42
CA GLU A 149 8.39 17.43 5.29
C GLU A 149 8.94 16.14 5.94
N LEU A 150 8.06 15.35 6.55
CA LEU A 150 8.47 14.11 7.23
C LEU A 150 9.05 13.10 6.27
N ILE A 151 8.32 12.75 5.20
CA ILE A 151 8.71 11.72 4.23
C ILE A 151 10.05 12.11 3.60
N GLY A 152 10.20 13.36 3.13
CA GLY A 152 11.44 13.88 2.58
C GLY A 152 12.60 13.84 3.58
N SER A 153 12.36 14.14 4.87
CA SER A 153 13.38 14.05 5.91
C SER A 153 13.91 12.63 6.16
N LYS A 154 13.13 11.62 5.76
CA LYS A 154 13.53 10.21 5.82
C LYS A 154 14.25 9.73 4.56
N GLY A 155 14.33 10.56 3.53
CA GLY A 155 14.92 10.20 2.24
C GLY A 155 14.02 9.32 1.37
N ALA A 156 12.75 9.18 1.72
CA ALA A 156 11.75 8.50 0.91
C ALA A 156 11.13 9.46 -0.11
N LYS A 157 10.57 8.88 -1.17
CA LYS A 157 9.87 9.56 -2.26
C LYS A 157 8.36 9.53 -2.03
N PHE A 158 7.58 10.09 -2.96
CA PHE A 158 6.20 10.43 -2.73
C PHE A 158 5.27 9.85 -3.80
N THR A 159 4.13 9.31 -3.40
CA THR A 159 3.03 8.98 -4.30
C THR A 159 1.71 9.51 -3.72
N PRO A 160 1.43 10.82 -3.87
CA PRO A 160 0.18 11.39 -3.37
C PRO A 160 -1.00 10.94 -4.26
N GLU A 161 -2.08 10.48 -3.64
CA GLU A 161 -3.36 10.29 -4.34
C GLU A 161 -4.26 11.50 -4.12
N LEU A 162 -4.69 12.15 -5.19
CA LEU A 162 -5.75 13.14 -5.12
C LEU A 162 -7.11 12.43 -5.03
N LYS A 163 -7.70 12.43 -3.85
CA LYS A 163 -8.95 11.70 -3.61
C LYS A 163 -10.12 12.37 -4.33
N THR A 164 -10.95 11.56 -4.96
CA THR A 164 -12.19 12.05 -5.57
C THR A 164 -13.05 12.76 -4.50
N PRO A 165 -13.43 14.02 -4.70
CA PRO A 165 -14.27 14.74 -3.75
C PRO A 165 -15.63 14.06 -3.55
N SER A 166 -16.07 13.97 -2.30
CA SER A 166 -17.40 13.47 -1.94
C SER A 166 -18.41 14.62 -1.77
N VAL A 167 -18.04 15.82 -2.16
CA VAL A 167 -18.87 17.03 -2.16
C VAL A 167 -18.98 17.58 -3.56
N GLU A 168 -19.98 18.44 -3.79
CA GLU A 168 -20.17 19.09 -5.08
C GLU A 168 -19.00 20.04 -5.39
N MET A 169 -18.44 19.91 -6.60
CA MET A 169 -17.42 20.82 -7.12
C MET A 169 -18.01 21.76 -8.18
N PRO A 170 -17.61 23.04 -8.23
CA PRO A 170 -16.63 23.73 -7.36
C PRO A 170 -17.11 23.84 -5.89
N PHE A 171 -16.24 23.43 -4.95
CA PHE A 171 -16.56 23.52 -3.53
C PHE A 171 -16.80 24.98 -3.12
N ASN A 172 -17.89 25.21 -2.39
CA ASN A 172 -18.37 26.56 -2.04
C ASN A 172 -18.56 27.50 -3.25
N GLY A 173 -18.71 26.92 -4.45
CA GLY A 173 -18.92 27.66 -5.71
C GLY A 173 -17.68 28.33 -6.28
N VAL A 174 -16.49 28.11 -5.72
CA VAL A 174 -15.24 28.79 -6.10
C VAL A 174 -14.02 27.85 -6.23
N TYR A 175 -13.87 26.85 -5.37
CA TYR A 175 -12.73 25.94 -5.38
C TYR A 175 -12.99 24.79 -6.34
N THR A 176 -12.35 24.83 -7.50
CA THR A 176 -12.56 23.87 -8.59
C THR A 176 -11.75 22.59 -8.39
N GLN A 177 -12.06 21.54 -9.17
CA GLN A 177 -11.24 20.33 -9.20
C GLN A 177 -9.83 20.62 -9.65
N GLU A 178 -9.64 21.52 -10.62
CA GLU A 178 -8.34 21.93 -11.10
C GLU A 178 -7.55 22.72 -10.04
N ASP A 179 -8.22 23.60 -9.27
CA ASP A 179 -7.58 24.29 -8.13
C ASP A 179 -7.06 23.28 -7.09
N TYR A 180 -7.86 22.24 -6.81
CA TYR A 180 -7.48 21.18 -5.88
C TYR A 180 -6.30 20.36 -6.41
N ALA A 181 -6.33 19.97 -7.67
CA ALA A 181 -5.25 19.23 -8.33
C ALA A 181 -3.96 20.05 -8.40
N GLN A 182 -4.07 21.35 -8.67
CA GLN A 182 -2.92 22.25 -8.71
C GLN A 182 -2.34 22.50 -7.31
N GLN A 183 -3.18 22.72 -6.30
CA GLN A 183 -2.73 22.95 -4.93
C GLN A 183 -1.88 21.79 -4.39
N MET A 184 -2.24 20.55 -4.68
CA MET A 184 -1.43 19.39 -4.28
C MET A 184 -0.02 19.46 -4.88
N ILE A 185 0.11 19.86 -6.13
CA ILE A 185 1.42 20.04 -6.79
C ILE A 185 2.16 21.26 -6.25
N ASP A 186 1.46 22.36 -6.01
CA ASP A 186 2.07 23.59 -5.49
C ASP A 186 2.76 23.37 -4.13
N GLU A 187 2.20 22.49 -3.28
CA GLU A 187 2.81 22.16 -2.00
C GLU A 187 4.13 21.40 -2.15
N TYR A 188 4.31 20.56 -3.19
CA TYR A 188 5.60 19.96 -3.54
C TYR A 188 6.59 21.00 -4.08
N ILE A 189 6.12 21.93 -4.94
CA ILE A 189 6.92 23.03 -5.46
C ILE A 189 7.42 23.93 -4.32
N GLU A 190 6.52 24.31 -3.40
CA GLU A 190 6.86 25.11 -2.20
C GLU A 190 7.90 24.41 -1.31
N ALA A 191 7.83 23.11 -1.18
CA ALA A 191 8.78 22.30 -0.44
C ALA A 191 10.12 22.09 -1.17
N GLY A 192 10.22 22.48 -2.45
CA GLY A 192 11.42 22.32 -3.27
C GLY A 192 11.70 20.86 -3.64
N VAL A 193 10.67 20.02 -3.72
CA VAL A 193 10.79 18.62 -4.12
C VAL A 193 10.98 18.51 -5.64
N ASP A 194 11.96 17.72 -6.06
CA ASP A 194 12.19 17.46 -7.47
C ASP A 194 11.02 16.63 -8.06
N PRO A 195 10.44 17.02 -9.20
CA PRO A 195 9.34 16.28 -9.83
C PRO A 195 9.62 14.79 -10.03
N SER A 196 10.88 14.41 -10.27
CA SER A 196 11.27 13.00 -10.43
C SER A 196 11.13 12.15 -9.17
N GLN A 197 10.83 12.76 -8.03
CA GLN A 197 10.58 12.07 -6.75
C GLN A 197 9.10 11.90 -6.41
N VAL A 198 8.19 12.34 -7.30
CA VAL A 198 6.75 12.38 -7.02
C VAL A 198 5.97 11.65 -8.12
N TRP A 199 5.14 10.70 -7.73
CA TRP A 199 4.19 9.96 -8.57
C TRP A 199 2.76 10.38 -8.19
N PRO A 200 2.24 11.54 -8.65
CA PRO A 200 0.88 11.95 -8.34
C PRO A 200 -0.11 10.99 -9.00
N GLN A 201 -1.13 10.57 -8.27
CA GLN A 201 -2.09 9.57 -8.74
C GLN A 201 -3.54 9.99 -8.48
N SER A 202 -4.45 9.57 -9.36
CA SER A 202 -5.89 9.80 -9.20
C SER A 202 -6.72 8.74 -9.93
N PHE A 203 -7.90 8.41 -9.37
CA PHE A 203 -8.97 7.68 -10.07
C PHE A 203 -9.75 8.58 -11.04
N LEU A 204 -9.73 9.90 -10.83
CA LEU A 204 -10.22 10.85 -11.83
C LEU A 204 -9.11 11.12 -12.85
N HIS A 205 -9.14 10.41 -13.98
CA HIS A 205 -8.07 10.51 -14.98
C HIS A 205 -7.92 11.93 -15.55
N ASP A 206 -8.94 12.77 -15.46
CA ASP A 206 -8.84 14.17 -15.86
C ASP A 206 -7.86 14.97 -14.99
N ASP A 207 -7.67 14.59 -13.70
CA ASP A 207 -6.60 15.14 -12.85
C ASP A 207 -5.22 14.75 -13.37
N VAL A 208 -5.05 13.48 -13.77
CA VAL A 208 -3.80 12.98 -14.35
C VAL A 208 -3.48 13.71 -15.65
N PHE A 209 -4.46 13.90 -16.52
CA PHE A 209 -4.30 14.66 -17.78
C PHE A 209 -3.97 16.12 -17.51
N TYR A 210 -4.58 16.71 -16.46
CA TYR A 210 -4.27 18.07 -16.02
C TYR A 210 -2.79 18.20 -15.64
N TRP A 211 -2.25 17.32 -14.80
CA TRP A 211 -0.86 17.36 -14.39
C TRP A 211 0.10 17.17 -15.57
N ILE A 212 -0.20 16.25 -16.48
CA ILE A 212 0.61 16.02 -17.69
C ILE A 212 0.67 17.27 -18.58
N ALA A 213 -0.45 17.96 -18.71
CA ALA A 213 -0.55 19.11 -19.61
C ALA A 213 -0.03 20.41 -18.99
N ASN A 214 -0.07 20.58 -17.66
CA ASN A 214 0.10 21.88 -17.01
C ASN A 214 1.23 21.95 -15.98
N THR A 215 1.89 20.82 -15.63
CA THR A 215 2.93 20.79 -14.59
C THR A 215 4.15 19.99 -15.01
N ASP A 216 5.28 20.23 -14.36
CA ASP A 216 6.48 19.41 -14.54
C ASP A 216 6.39 18.05 -13.82
N PHE A 217 5.32 17.79 -13.05
CA PHE A 217 5.07 16.56 -12.32
C PHE A 217 4.29 15.51 -13.14
N GLY A 218 3.87 15.84 -14.34
CA GLY A 218 3.09 14.95 -15.19
C GLY A 218 3.84 13.74 -15.73
N ASP A 219 5.18 13.77 -15.78
CA ASP A 219 5.98 12.68 -16.35
C ASP A 219 5.84 11.34 -15.62
N GLN A 220 5.55 11.37 -14.32
CA GLN A 220 5.35 10.21 -13.45
C GLN A 220 3.92 10.11 -12.93
N ALA A 221 2.97 10.87 -13.51
CA ALA A 221 1.58 10.81 -13.11
C ALA A 221 0.97 9.43 -13.39
N VAL A 222 0.20 8.91 -12.43
CA VAL A 222 -0.32 7.54 -12.40
C VAL A 222 -1.84 7.57 -12.55
N ALA A 223 -2.37 6.83 -13.52
CA ALA A 223 -3.80 6.60 -13.66
C ALA A 223 -4.21 5.37 -12.82
N LEU A 224 -4.90 5.59 -11.72
CA LEU A 224 -5.50 4.52 -10.93
C LEU A 224 -6.68 3.92 -11.68
N ASP A 225 -6.80 2.59 -11.69
CA ASP A 225 -7.87 1.87 -12.35
C ASP A 225 -8.58 0.91 -11.40
N ASP A 226 -9.82 1.23 -11.04
CA ASP A 226 -10.72 0.37 -10.27
C ASP A 226 -11.79 -0.29 -11.14
N ASN A 227 -11.67 -0.20 -12.47
CA ASN A 227 -12.62 -0.80 -13.39
C ASN A 227 -12.50 -2.33 -13.37
N TYR A 228 -13.49 -2.99 -12.76
CA TYR A 228 -13.53 -4.45 -12.60
C TYR A 228 -13.98 -5.22 -13.84
N THR A 229 -14.08 -4.59 -15.00
CA THR A 229 -14.38 -5.34 -16.23
C THR A 229 -13.19 -6.24 -16.57
N SER A 230 -13.41 -7.55 -16.48
CA SER A 230 -12.39 -8.57 -16.72
C SER A 230 -12.15 -8.87 -18.21
N THR A 231 -12.82 -8.16 -19.11
CA THR A 231 -12.75 -8.44 -20.55
C THR A 231 -11.97 -7.39 -21.29
N ALA A 232 -11.25 -7.79 -22.34
CA ALA A 232 -10.48 -6.90 -23.20
C ALA A 232 -11.30 -5.71 -23.74
N ASP A 233 -12.55 -5.92 -24.05
CA ASP A 233 -13.47 -4.87 -24.50
C ASP A 233 -13.68 -3.77 -23.46
N GLY A 234 -13.39 -4.03 -22.17
CA GLY A 234 -13.53 -3.06 -21.08
C GLY A 234 -12.26 -2.24 -20.86
N PHE A 235 -11.09 -2.85 -20.81
CA PHE A 235 -9.85 -2.14 -20.45
C PHE A 235 -9.04 -1.63 -21.65
N ILE A 236 -9.16 -2.23 -22.85
CA ILE A 236 -8.43 -1.76 -24.03
C ILE A 236 -8.79 -0.31 -24.41
N PRO A 237 -10.08 0.09 -24.48
CA PRO A 237 -10.42 1.48 -24.75
C PRO A 237 -9.93 2.46 -23.68
N LEU A 238 -9.85 2.00 -22.42
CA LEU A 238 -9.25 2.79 -21.35
C LEU A 238 -7.77 3.04 -21.62
N PHE A 239 -6.99 1.98 -21.89
CA PHE A 239 -5.56 2.11 -22.17
C PHE A 239 -5.27 2.99 -23.38
N ASP A 240 -6.05 2.84 -24.46
CA ASP A 240 -5.91 3.69 -25.64
C ASP A 240 -6.13 5.17 -25.28
N ARG A 241 -7.17 5.48 -24.48
CA ARG A 241 -7.42 6.85 -23.98
C ARG A 241 -6.29 7.37 -23.09
N LEU A 242 -5.75 6.54 -22.19
CA LEU A 242 -4.66 6.93 -21.30
C LEU A 242 -3.40 7.29 -22.13
N VAL A 243 -3.02 6.43 -23.05
CA VAL A 243 -1.85 6.66 -23.92
C VAL A 243 -2.03 7.90 -24.81
N GLU A 244 -3.23 8.10 -25.40
CA GLU A 244 -3.56 9.29 -26.19
C GLU A 244 -3.39 10.60 -25.40
N ASN A 245 -3.60 10.56 -24.09
CA ASN A 245 -3.41 11.71 -23.20
C ASN A 245 -2.04 11.76 -22.51
N GLY A 246 -1.09 10.92 -22.95
CA GLY A 246 0.30 10.97 -22.50
C GLY A 246 0.59 10.25 -21.18
N VAL A 247 -0.38 9.49 -20.64
CA VAL A 247 -0.17 8.67 -19.42
C VAL A 247 0.84 7.57 -19.74
N LYS A 248 1.77 7.37 -18.81
CA LYS A 248 2.83 6.36 -18.91
C LYS A 248 2.64 5.22 -17.89
N ILE A 249 1.91 5.45 -16.81
CA ILE A 249 1.79 4.50 -15.71
C ILE A 249 0.30 4.29 -15.38
N VAL A 250 -0.11 3.03 -15.34
CA VAL A 250 -1.44 2.61 -14.86
C VAL A 250 -1.31 1.81 -13.57
N ALA A 251 -2.25 1.99 -12.65
CA ALA A 251 -2.21 1.28 -11.37
C ALA A 251 -3.54 0.57 -11.06
N PRO A 252 -3.68 -0.69 -11.49
CA PRO A 252 -4.81 -1.54 -11.12
C PRO A 252 -4.58 -2.24 -9.77
N PRO A 253 -5.64 -2.79 -9.13
CA PRO A 253 -5.48 -3.70 -8.02
C PRO A 253 -4.81 -5.02 -8.47
N MET A 254 -4.01 -5.62 -7.59
CA MET A 254 -3.08 -6.71 -7.92
C MET A 254 -3.77 -7.96 -8.54
N GLN A 255 -5.02 -8.26 -8.16
CA GLN A 255 -5.77 -9.39 -8.74
C GLN A 255 -6.09 -9.22 -10.23
N ARG A 256 -5.89 -8.04 -10.79
CA ARG A 256 -6.04 -7.79 -12.23
C ARG A 256 -4.82 -8.21 -13.04
N LEU A 257 -3.68 -8.38 -12.38
CA LEU A 257 -2.40 -8.58 -13.03
C LEU A 257 -2.00 -10.04 -13.18
N VAL A 258 -2.64 -10.94 -12.42
CA VAL A 258 -2.32 -12.37 -12.39
C VAL A 258 -3.56 -13.23 -12.55
N GLU A 259 -3.38 -14.40 -13.16
CA GLU A 259 -4.40 -15.41 -13.34
C GLU A 259 -3.89 -16.77 -12.83
N TYR A 260 -4.80 -17.60 -12.29
CA TYR A 260 -4.48 -18.97 -11.91
C TYR A 260 -4.22 -19.83 -13.14
N ASP A 261 -3.10 -20.55 -13.13
CA ASP A 261 -2.77 -21.57 -14.16
C ASP A 261 -2.15 -22.80 -13.49
N GLU A 262 -2.86 -23.91 -13.51
CA GLU A 262 -2.41 -25.19 -12.92
C GLU A 262 -1.14 -25.77 -13.55
N THR A 263 -0.74 -25.28 -14.73
CA THR A 263 0.45 -25.75 -15.45
C THR A 263 1.69 -24.90 -15.16
N ALA A 264 1.51 -23.72 -14.57
CA ALA A 264 2.61 -22.84 -14.21
C ALA A 264 3.31 -23.31 -12.92
N GLU A 265 4.64 -23.07 -12.82
CA GLU A 265 5.44 -23.46 -11.65
C GLU A 265 4.93 -22.87 -10.34
N LEU A 266 4.51 -21.60 -10.36
CA LEU A 266 3.93 -20.91 -9.20
C LEU A 266 2.40 -20.89 -9.21
N LEU A 267 1.76 -21.67 -10.08
CA LEU A 267 0.30 -21.74 -10.26
C LEU A 267 -0.32 -20.39 -10.66
N MET A 268 0.49 -19.43 -11.09
CA MET A 268 0.09 -18.08 -11.50
C MET A 268 0.82 -17.68 -12.78
N VAL A 269 0.13 -16.93 -13.62
CA VAL A 269 0.69 -16.33 -14.84
C VAL A 269 0.23 -14.89 -14.98
N GLU A 270 0.96 -14.13 -15.79
CA GLU A 270 0.57 -12.78 -16.18
C GLU A 270 -0.79 -12.77 -16.89
N SER A 271 -1.68 -11.88 -16.46
CA SER A 271 -3.02 -11.72 -17.00
C SER A 271 -3.03 -11.07 -18.40
N GLU A 272 -4.17 -11.17 -19.09
CA GLU A 272 -4.37 -10.43 -20.35
C GLU A 272 -4.35 -8.92 -20.14
N TYR A 273 -4.89 -8.42 -19.01
CA TYR A 273 -4.82 -7.01 -18.64
C TYR A 273 -3.37 -6.50 -18.62
N ALA A 274 -2.49 -7.19 -17.93
CA ALA A 274 -1.07 -6.80 -17.82
C ALA A 274 -0.37 -6.84 -19.20
N LYS A 275 -0.62 -7.87 -19.99
CA LYS A 275 -0.07 -7.99 -21.36
C LYS A 275 -0.49 -6.83 -22.26
N GLU A 276 -1.77 -6.47 -22.24
CA GLU A 276 -2.32 -5.40 -23.07
C GLU A 276 -1.87 -4.00 -22.63
N ALA A 277 -1.72 -3.77 -21.32
CA ALA A 277 -1.13 -2.54 -20.80
C ALA A 277 0.31 -2.36 -21.30
N LYS A 278 1.16 -3.39 -21.13
CA LYS A 278 2.55 -3.38 -21.61
C LYS A 278 2.67 -3.27 -23.13
N ALA A 279 1.78 -3.93 -23.88
CA ALA A 279 1.77 -3.84 -25.35
C ALA A 279 1.52 -2.41 -25.84
N ARG A 280 0.91 -1.55 -25.05
CA ARG A 280 0.69 -0.13 -25.31
C ARG A 280 1.76 0.79 -24.74
N GLY A 281 2.78 0.21 -24.09
CA GLY A 281 3.87 0.96 -23.47
C GLY A 281 3.50 1.59 -22.13
N LEU A 282 2.46 1.09 -21.46
CA LEU A 282 2.13 1.48 -20.10
C LEU A 282 2.97 0.67 -19.11
N ASP A 283 3.65 1.35 -18.22
CA ASP A 283 4.23 0.77 -17.02
C ASP A 283 3.14 0.52 -15.99
N ILE A 284 3.40 -0.38 -15.04
CA ILE A 284 2.40 -0.80 -14.06
C ILE A 284 2.94 -0.62 -12.63
N ILE A 285 2.14 0.03 -11.79
CA ILE A 285 2.24 -0.01 -10.32
C ILE A 285 0.98 -0.72 -9.84
N THR A 286 1.01 -1.42 -8.70
CA THR A 286 -0.19 -2.15 -8.24
C THR A 286 -0.44 -2.03 -6.74
N TRP A 287 -1.67 -2.28 -6.31
CA TRP A 287 -2.18 -2.17 -4.94
C TRP A 287 -3.15 -3.32 -4.61
N THR A 288 -3.28 -3.81 -3.41
CA THR A 288 -2.51 -3.61 -2.20
C THR A 288 -2.18 -4.94 -1.55
N LEU A 289 -0.92 -5.19 -1.27
CA LEU A 289 -0.50 -6.37 -0.52
C LEU A 289 -0.91 -6.23 0.97
N GLU A 290 -1.22 -7.33 1.64
CA GLU A 290 -1.62 -7.49 3.05
C GLU A 290 -2.99 -6.89 3.45
N ARG A 291 -3.66 -6.10 2.63
CA ARG A 291 -4.88 -5.37 3.00
C ARG A 291 -6.05 -6.28 3.43
N THR A 292 -6.13 -7.49 2.92
CA THR A 292 -7.19 -8.45 3.26
C THR A 292 -6.82 -9.42 4.39
N GLY A 293 -5.60 -9.33 4.93
CA GLY A 293 -5.11 -10.22 5.97
C GLY A 293 -4.70 -11.59 5.44
N PRO A 294 -4.06 -12.42 6.30
CA PRO A 294 -3.55 -13.73 5.92
C PRO A 294 -4.66 -14.74 5.75
N GLY A 295 -4.61 -15.53 4.67
CA GLY A 295 -5.54 -16.63 4.40
C GLY A 295 -7.00 -16.23 4.26
N LEU A 296 -7.27 -14.94 4.14
CA LEU A 296 -8.59 -14.40 3.86
C LEU A 296 -8.66 -14.16 2.36
N SER A 297 -9.20 -15.14 1.62
CA SER A 297 -9.52 -14.96 0.20
C SER A 297 -10.46 -13.76 0.06
N GLY A 298 -9.89 -12.59 -0.18
CA GLY A 298 -10.60 -11.34 -0.31
C GLY A 298 -10.32 -10.71 -1.66
N PHE A 299 -10.92 -9.57 -1.88
CA PHE A 299 -10.86 -8.80 -3.10
C PHE A 299 -9.49 -8.78 -3.82
N TYR A 300 -8.40 -8.54 -3.09
CA TYR A 300 -7.05 -8.45 -3.68
C TYR A 300 -6.46 -9.80 -4.09
N TRP A 301 -7.04 -10.91 -3.63
CA TRP A 301 -6.63 -12.26 -3.95
C TRP A 301 -7.66 -13.02 -4.79
N GLU A 302 -8.68 -12.35 -5.30
CA GLU A 302 -9.81 -13.00 -6.00
C GLU A 302 -9.37 -13.90 -7.15
N SER A 303 -8.40 -13.47 -7.96
CA SER A 303 -7.87 -14.26 -9.07
C SER A 303 -7.01 -15.46 -8.65
N THR A 304 -6.52 -15.46 -7.42
CA THR A 304 -5.58 -16.45 -6.85
C THR A 304 -5.99 -16.91 -5.45
N ALA A 305 -7.26 -16.79 -5.09
CA ALA A 305 -7.80 -17.01 -3.74
C ALA A 305 -7.42 -18.36 -3.12
N ASP A 306 -7.26 -19.41 -3.93
CA ASP A 306 -6.85 -20.72 -3.46
C ASP A 306 -5.35 -20.84 -3.14
N LEU A 307 -4.56 -19.84 -3.48
CA LEU A 307 -3.10 -19.82 -3.28
C LEU A 307 -2.67 -19.04 -2.04
N ASP A 308 -3.52 -18.14 -1.50
CA ASP A 308 -3.24 -17.39 -0.26
C ASP A 308 -3.63 -18.22 0.97
N LYS A 309 -2.73 -19.08 1.42
CA LYS A 309 -2.94 -19.97 2.58
C LYS A 309 -2.07 -19.58 3.77
N VAL A 310 -0.87 -19.12 3.51
CA VAL A 310 0.11 -18.74 4.53
C VAL A 310 0.85 -17.48 4.10
N GLU A 311 1.46 -16.78 5.06
CA GLU A 311 2.21 -15.54 4.80
C GLU A 311 3.31 -15.68 3.72
N GLY A 312 3.90 -16.87 3.60
CA GLY A 312 4.90 -17.19 2.56
C GLY A 312 4.38 -17.11 1.13
N ASP A 313 3.09 -17.29 0.91
CA ASP A 313 2.50 -17.28 -0.44
C ASP A 313 2.57 -15.91 -1.10
N LYS A 314 2.65 -14.83 -0.29
CA LYS A 314 2.87 -13.47 -0.78
C LYS A 314 4.16 -13.33 -1.58
N PHE A 315 5.20 -14.08 -1.23
CA PHE A 315 6.47 -14.05 -1.96
C PHE A 315 6.36 -14.67 -3.34
N ASN A 316 5.51 -15.69 -3.52
CA ASN A 316 5.23 -16.27 -4.83
C ASN A 316 4.50 -15.25 -5.72
N LEU A 317 3.50 -14.55 -5.17
CA LEU A 317 2.81 -13.48 -5.89
C LEU A 317 3.75 -12.32 -6.23
N LEU A 318 4.57 -11.86 -5.28
CA LEU A 318 5.57 -10.82 -5.52
C LEU A 318 6.55 -11.22 -6.62
N HIS A 319 6.94 -12.50 -6.69
CA HIS A 319 7.82 -12.99 -7.75
C HIS A 319 7.17 -12.87 -9.13
N VAL A 320 5.94 -13.35 -9.29
CA VAL A 320 5.22 -13.24 -10.57
C VAL A 320 4.99 -11.78 -10.95
N LEU A 321 4.57 -10.94 -10.00
CA LEU A 321 4.37 -9.52 -10.25
C LEU A 321 5.66 -8.80 -10.66
N ALA A 322 6.79 -9.09 -9.99
CA ALA A 322 8.05 -8.43 -10.26
C ALA A 322 8.72 -8.88 -11.56
N PHE A 323 8.68 -10.19 -11.87
CA PHE A 323 9.50 -10.75 -12.94
C PHE A 323 8.71 -11.17 -14.19
N ASP A 324 7.47 -11.64 -14.04
CA ASP A 324 6.65 -12.03 -15.19
C ASP A 324 5.82 -10.84 -15.68
N VAL A 325 5.14 -10.14 -14.78
CA VAL A 325 4.40 -8.92 -15.09
C VAL A 325 5.34 -7.73 -15.29
N GLY A 326 6.36 -7.58 -14.44
CA GLY A 326 7.34 -6.49 -14.52
C GLY A 326 6.82 -5.17 -13.96
N ILE A 327 6.13 -5.21 -12.81
CA ILE A 327 5.63 -4.01 -12.16
C ILE A 327 6.78 -3.13 -11.65
N LEU A 328 6.58 -1.81 -11.64
CA LEU A 328 7.53 -0.84 -11.08
C LEU A 328 7.55 -0.84 -9.55
N GLY A 329 6.42 -1.14 -8.91
CA GLY A 329 6.28 -1.16 -7.46
C GLY A 329 4.90 -1.64 -7.03
N ILE A 330 4.80 -1.96 -5.73
CA ILE A 330 3.55 -2.42 -5.12
C ILE A 330 3.29 -1.70 -3.79
N PHE A 331 2.05 -1.26 -3.62
CA PHE A 331 1.57 -0.73 -2.35
C PHE A 331 1.44 -1.85 -1.32
N SER A 332 1.95 -1.61 -0.13
CA SER A 332 1.96 -2.57 0.97
C SER A 332 1.53 -1.92 2.28
N ASP A 333 0.62 -2.59 3.00
CA ASP A 333 0.22 -2.20 4.36
C ASP A 333 1.32 -2.54 5.37
N TRP A 334 2.28 -3.39 4.98
CA TRP A 334 3.47 -3.73 5.76
C TRP A 334 4.74 -3.71 4.89
N PRO A 335 5.28 -2.52 4.59
CA PRO A 335 6.39 -2.36 3.65
C PRO A 335 7.61 -3.27 3.89
N ALA A 336 7.82 -3.71 5.13
CA ALA A 336 8.91 -4.62 5.46
C ALA A 336 8.89 -5.92 4.63
N THR A 337 7.71 -6.47 4.32
CA THR A 337 7.55 -7.67 3.49
C THR A 337 8.11 -7.42 2.08
N VAL A 338 7.67 -6.35 1.45
CA VAL A 338 8.06 -5.99 0.08
C VAL A 338 9.52 -5.57 0.02
N THR A 339 9.98 -4.77 1.00
CA THR A 339 11.39 -4.35 1.07
C THR A 339 12.32 -5.54 1.24
N PHE A 340 11.95 -6.51 2.10
CA PHE A 340 12.72 -7.75 2.26
C PHE A 340 12.79 -8.52 0.94
N PHE A 341 11.66 -8.69 0.25
CA PHE A 341 11.62 -9.33 -1.05
C PHE A 341 12.52 -8.61 -2.06
N ALA A 342 12.39 -7.29 -2.18
CA ALA A 342 13.17 -6.49 -3.12
C ALA A 342 14.69 -6.60 -2.86
N ASN A 343 15.11 -6.62 -1.60
CA ASN A 343 16.52 -6.80 -1.25
C ASN A 343 17.02 -8.22 -1.55
N CYS A 344 16.17 -9.24 -1.30
CA CYS A 344 16.49 -10.64 -1.60
C CYS A 344 16.75 -10.89 -3.08
N PHE A 345 15.94 -10.30 -3.94
CA PHE A 345 15.97 -10.55 -5.38
C PHE A 345 16.64 -9.42 -6.17
N ASP A 346 17.26 -8.44 -5.48
CA ASP A 346 17.89 -7.24 -6.08
C ASP A 346 16.94 -6.54 -7.07
N VAL A 347 15.65 -6.45 -6.68
CA VAL A 347 14.62 -5.78 -7.48
C VAL A 347 14.89 -4.28 -7.43
N LYS A 348 15.74 -3.83 -8.36
CA LYS A 348 15.92 -2.42 -8.70
C LYS A 348 15.24 -2.24 -10.03
N LEU A 349 14.26 -1.38 -10.12
CA LEU A 349 13.63 -0.94 -11.38
C LEU A 349 14.12 -1.73 -12.62
N VAL A 350 13.55 -2.93 -12.83
CA VAL A 350 13.68 -3.80 -14.02
C VAL A 350 15.08 -4.35 -14.34
N GLY A 351 15.29 -5.66 -14.21
CA GLY A 351 16.18 -6.39 -15.07
C GLY A 351 17.00 -7.57 -14.54
N ASP A 352 17.48 -7.58 -13.31
CA ASP A 352 18.36 -8.66 -12.86
C ASP A 352 18.01 -9.16 -11.45
N ALA A 353 17.40 -10.33 -11.37
CA ALA A 353 17.15 -11.00 -10.09
C ALA A 353 18.44 -11.61 -9.54
N LYS A 354 18.77 -11.28 -8.28
CA LYS A 354 19.77 -12.01 -7.49
C LYS A 354 19.08 -12.72 -6.33
N THR A 355 19.60 -13.87 -5.96
CA THR A 355 19.16 -14.57 -4.76
C THR A 355 19.57 -13.82 -3.50
N CYS A 356 18.78 -13.89 -2.44
CA CYS A 356 19.01 -13.24 -1.15
C CYS A 356 20.42 -13.43 -0.60
N LEU A 357 20.96 -14.63 -0.75
CA LEU A 357 22.31 -15.00 -0.35
C LEU A 357 22.88 -15.97 -1.37
N THR A 358 24.13 -15.78 -1.75
CA THR A 358 24.87 -16.76 -2.53
C THR A 358 25.26 -17.95 -1.64
N ASP A 359 25.57 -19.09 -2.26
CA ASP A 359 26.06 -20.27 -1.52
C ASP A 359 27.29 -19.93 -0.66
N ALA A 360 28.13 -18.99 -1.09
CA ALA A 360 29.29 -18.52 -0.34
C ALA A 360 28.91 -17.70 0.89
N GLU A 361 27.87 -16.88 0.78
CA GLU A 361 27.34 -16.07 1.89
C GLU A 361 26.59 -16.94 2.91
N ILE A 362 25.82 -17.93 2.43
CA ILE A 362 25.20 -18.94 3.30
C ILE A 362 26.27 -19.72 4.09
N ALA A 363 27.37 -20.12 3.42
CA ALA A 363 28.46 -20.81 4.07
C ALA A 363 29.27 -19.95 5.06
N ALA A 364 29.20 -18.63 4.93
CA ALA A 364 29.87 -17.67 5.81
C ALA A 364 29.03 -17.29 7.05
N LEU A 365 27.73 -17.65 7.08
CA LEU A 365 26.90 -17.40 8.27
C LEU A 365 27.49 -18.16 9.49
N PRO A 366 27.50 -17.54 10.68
CA PRO A 366 27.98 -18.22 11.88
C PRO A 366 27.09 -19.46 12.11
N ASN A 367 27.75 -20.61 12.32
CA ASN A 367 27.11 -21.92 12.52
C ASN A 367 25.97 -21.86 13.51
N THR A 368 24.77 -21.73 13.00
CA THR A 368 23.54 -22.08 13.73
C THR A 368 23.14 -23.46 13.25
N VAL A 369 22.63 -24.31 14.13
CA VAL A 369 22.31 -25.73 13.88
C VAL A 369 21.42 -25.94 12.63
N ALA A 370 20.73 -24.89 12.18
CA ALA A 370 19.89 -24.90 10.98
C ALA A 370 20.70 -24.88 9.66
N VAL A 371 21.88 -24.25 9.63
CA VAL A 371 22.67 -24.10 8.41
C VAL A 371 23.41 -25.42 8.07
N ASP A 372 23.92 -26.13 9.07
CA ASP A 372 24.59 -27.42 8.87
C ASP A 372 23.63 -28.51 8.33
N ALA A 373 22.34 -28.41 8.65
CA ALA A 373 21.32 -29.33 8.13
C ALA A 373 21.00 -29.07 6.65
N LEU A 374 21.13 -27.83 6.19
CA LEU A 374 20.85 -27.44 4.80
C LEU A 374 22.01 -27.74 3.85
N THR A 375 23.25 -27.72 4.35
CA THR A 375 24.46 -27.95 3.54
C THR A 375 24.85 -29.42 3.39
N SER A 376 24.32 -30.32 4.22
CA SER A 376 24.68 -31.74 4.23
C SER A 376 23.85 -32.64 3.31
N GLN A 377 22.80 -32.15 2.71
CA GLN A 377 21.96 -32.96 1.82
C GLN A 377 21.72 -32.30 0.46
N ASN A 378 22.47 -32.81 -0.50
CA ASN A 378 22.30 -32.70 -1.95
C ASN A 378 22.88 -31.48 -2.66
N HIS A 379 23.93 -31.73 -3.41
CA HIS A 379 24.30 -31.01 -4.62
C HIS A 379 23.16 -31.08 -5.64
N VAL A 380 22.17 -30.24 -5.51
CA VAL A 380 21.25 -29.90 -6.57
C VAL A 380 21.55 -28.49 -6.99
N SER A 381 21.96 -28.31 -8.22
CA SER A 381 22.08 -27.00 -8.86
C SER A 381 20.74 -26.27 -8.68
N LEU A 382 20.72 -25.29 -7.79
CA LEU A 382 19.57 -24.42 -7.60
C LEU A 382 19.58 -23.39 -8.74
N GLY A 383 18.85 -23.69 -9.79
CA GLY A 383 18.27 -22.62 -10.59
C GLY A 383 17.36 -21.76 -9.71
N PRO A 384 16.83 -20.62 -10.18
CA PRO A 384 15.95 -19.78 -9.40
C PRO A 384 14.76 -20.62 -8.92
N ARG A 385 14.76 -20.98 -7.63
CA ARG A 385 13.71 -21.78 -7.03
C ARG A 385 12.89 -20.93 -6.09
N PRO A 386 11.57 -21.10 -6.09
CA PRO A 386 10.68 -20.32 -5.22
C PRO A 386 10.96 -20.57 -3.74
N PHE A 387 10.71 -19.56 -2.92
CA PHE A 387 10.97 -19.49 -1.49
C PHE A 387 10.29 -20.60 -0.65
N TRP A 388 9.17 -21.17 -1.13
CA TRP A 388 8.45 -22.23 -0.44
C TRP A 388 9.24 -23.55 -0.30
N LEU A 389 10.29 -23.76 -1.08
CA LEU A 389 11.17 -24.93 -0.89
C LEU A 389 11.93 -24.89 0.45
N VAL A 390 12.02 -23.72 1.07
CA VAL A 390 12.61 -23.54 2.40
C VAL A 390 11.76 -24.18 3.49
N ASP A 391 10.41 -24.15 3.34
CA ASP A 391 9.51 -24.76 4.31
C ASP A 391 9.50 -26.28 4.24
N GLU A 392 9.60 -26.87 3.04
CA GLU A 392 9.72 -28.33 2.90
C GLU A 392 11.07 -28.85 3.47
N MET A 393 12.14 -28.07 3.31
CA MET A 393 13.44 -28.36 3.92
C MET A 393 13.42 -28.15 5.45
N ARG A 394 12.69 -27.13 5.94
CA ARG A 394 12.47 -26.88 7.37
C ARG A 394 11.67 -28.00 8.02
N ASP A 395 10.58 -28.46 7.41
CA ASP A 395 9.76 -29.57 7.90
C ASP A 395 10.52 -30.89 7.92
N ASN A 396 11.41 -31.13 6.95
CA ASN A 396 12.27 -32.32 6.94
C ASN A 396 13.40 -32.23 7.98
N ALA A 397 13.98 -31.04 8.21
CA ALA A 397 14.98 -30.84 9.26
C ALA A 397 14.35 -31.01 10.66
N ILE A 398 13.13 -30.50 10.88
CA ILE A 398 12.41 -30.66 12.15
C ILE A 398 12.05 -32.14 12.40
N LYS A 399 11.59 -32.87 11.38
CA LYS A 399 11.25 -34.30 11.49
C LYS A 399 12.50 -35.16 11.79
N THR A 400 13.67 -34.77 11.30
CA THR A 400 14.93 -35.51 11.57
C THR A 400 15.50 -35.20 12.93
N THR A 401 15.25 -33.99 13.48
CA THR A 401 15.79 -33.56 14.79
C THR A 401 14.89 -33.98 15.95
N LEU A 402 13.56 -34.16 15.72
CA LEU A 402 12.62 -34.59 16.76
C LEU A 402 12.64 -36.11 17.02
N GLY A 403 13.47 -36.88 16.29
CA GLY A 403 13.70 -38.31 16.55
C GLY A 403 14.51 -38.61 17.82
N THR A 404 15.15 -37.63 18.44
CA THR A 404 15.95 -37.80 19.64
C THR A 404 16.04 -36.55 20.52
N SER A 405 14.99 -36.13 21.11
CA SER A 405 14.89 -35.41 22.41
C SER A 405 13.68 -34.49 22.44
N MET A 406 12.73 -34.85 23.28
CA MET A 406 11.64 -34.00 23.72
C MET A 406 12.22 -32.85 24.56
N LEU A 407 12.04 -31.60 24.14
CA LEU A 407 12.15 -30.45 25.04
C LEU A 407 10.87 -29.62 24.91
N VAL A 408 10.07 -29.67 25.98
CA VAL A 408 8.88 -28.83 26.18
C VAL A 408 9.38 -27.44 26.57
N ILE A 409 8.92 -26.40 25.84
CA ILE A 409 8.91 -25.04 26.35
C ILE A 409 7.46 -24.57 26.34
N SER A 410 7.00 -24.26 27.54
CA SER A 410 5.71 -23.66 27.86
C SER A 410 5.66 -22.20 27.43
#